data_3505a9a214174d1a7e9f7ec7d6199d95
#
_entry.id   3505a9a214174d1a7e9f7ec7d6199d95
#
_cell.length_a   1.000
_cell.length_b   1.000
_cell.length_c   1.000
_cell.angle_alpha   90.00
_cell.angle_beta   90.00
_cell.angle_gamma   90.00
#
_symmetry.space_group_name_H-M   'P 1'
#
loop_
_entity.id
_entity.type
_entity.pdbx_description
1 polymer ?
#
loop_
_entity_poly.entity_id
_entity_poly.type
_entity_poly.pdbx_seq_one_letter_code
_entity_poly.pdbx_strand_id
1 'polypeptide(L)'
;MLQKKVIEKRQEWTFTQMQNAGIILSSEEKEKIEVSDFGLSNLDEIGIQLLVYVNTERVCAKEIVLLPNQVCPEHKHVSMQGNLGKEETFRCRKGTVYLNIEGERTPNPKANPFEKETNIYTVWHEIVLIPGDQHTIFPDTLHWFQAGPEGAIVTEFSTRSTDEYDVFTDKRIKRITEVAD
;
A
#
# COMPACT_ATOMS: atom_id res chain seq x y z
N MET A 1 -3.27 -18.10 2.84
CA MET A 1 -3.87 -18.20 1.46
C MET A 1 -5.24 -17.53 1.49
N LEU A 2 -5.50 -16.59 0.57
CA LEU A 2 -6.81 -15.99 0.38
C LEU A 2 -7.69 -16.89 -0.49
N GLN A 3 -8.94 -17.08 -0.09
CA GLN A 3 -9.92 -17.76 -0.94
C GLN A 3 -10.30 -16.88 -2.13
N LYS A 4 -10.46 -17.47 -3.32
CA LYS A 4 -10.87 -16.78 -4.55
C LYS A 4 -12.10 -15.90 -4.34
N LYS A 5 -13.12 -16.40 -3.66
CA LYS A 5 -14.34 -15.64 -3.33
C LYS A 5 -14.08 -14.38 -2.50
N VAL A 6 -13.07 -14.41 -1.61
CA VAL A 6 -12.69 -13.23 -0.81
C VAL A 6 -12.03 -12.18 -1.71
N ILE A 7 -11.17 -12.62 -2.62
CA ILE A 7 -10.53 -11.74 -3.62
C ILE A 7 -11.57 -11.08 -4.50
N GLU A 8 -12.48 -11.84 -5.10
CA GLU A 8 -13.54 -11.32 -5.97
C GLU A 8 -14.44 -10.29 -5.25
N LYS A 9 -14.83 -10.59 -4.01
CA LYS A 9 -15.60 -9.64 -3.18
C LYS A 9 -14.81 -8.35 -2.92
N ARG A 10 -13.51 -8.46 -2.69
CA ARG A 10 -12.65 -7.32 -2.41
C ARG A 10 -12.39 -6.50 -3.68
N GLN A 11 -12.21 -7.13 -4.82
CA GLN A 11 -12.11 -6.48 -6.12
C GLN A 11 -13.36 -5.66 -6.43
N GLU A 12 -14.57 -6.22 -6.21
CA GLU A 12 -15.83 -5.51 -6.40
C GLU A 12 -15.94 -4.28 -5.50
N TRP A 13 -15.60 -4.45 -4.22
CA TRP A 13 -15.59 -3.33 -3.27
C TRP A 13 -14.62 -2.24 -3.70
N THR A 14 -13.38 -2.61 -4.06
CA THR A 14 -12.32 -1.68 -4.49
C THR A 14 -12.72 -0.93 -5.74
N PHE A 15 -13.26 -1.62 -6.74
CA PHE A 15 -13.80 -1.03 -7.97
C PHE A 15 -14.87 0.02 -7.65
N THR A 16 -15.81 -0.32 -6.76
CA THR A 16 -16.87 0.60 -6.34
C THR A 16 -16.30 1.84 -5.63
N GLN A 17 -15.28 1.67 -4.75
CA GLN A 17 -14.65 2.81 -4.08
C GLN A 17 -13.97 3.75 -5.08
N MET A 18 -13.26 3.20 -6.08
CA MET A 18 -12.62 3.98 -7.13
C MET A 18 -13.66 4.74 -7.98
N GLN A 19 -14.73 4.09 -8.41
CA GLN A 19 -15.82 4.75 -9.16
C GLN A 19 -16.46 5.89 -8.35
N ASN A 20 -16.73 5.69 -7.07
CA ASN A 20 -17.29 6.72 -6.17
C ASN A 20 -16.32 7.89 -5.97
N ALA A 21 -15.05 7.72 -6.22
CA ALA A 21 -14.02 8.77 -6.22
C ALA A 21 -13.83 9.43 -7.60
N GLY A 22 -14.63 9.06 -8.59
CA GLY A 22 -14.53 9.59 -9.96
C GLY A 22 -13.40 8.96 -10.79
N ILE A 23 -12.83 7.84 -10.34
CA ILE A 23 -11.82 7.09 -11.08
C ILE A 23 -12.55 6.07 -11.95
N ILE A 24 -12.49 6.28 -13.26
CA ILE A 24 -13.19 5.43 -14.23
C ILE A 24 -12.32 4.21 -14.56
N LEU A 25 -12.89 3.03 -14.41
CA LEU A 25 -12.24 1.76 -14.68
C LEU A 25 -13.07 0.95 -15.70
N SER A 26 -12.39 0.20 -16.55
CA SER A 26 -13.01 -0.81 -17.40
C SER A 26 -13.34 -2.08 -16.59
N SER A 27 -14.19 -2.94 -17.17
CA SER A 27 -14.48 -4.25 -16.57
C SER A 27 -13.23 -5.15 -16.49
N GLU A 28 -12.33 -5.03 -17.46
CA GLU A 28 -11.06 -5.77 -17.47
C GLU A 28 -10.10 -5.32 -16.37
N GLU A 29 -10.08 -4.03 -16.06
CA GLU A 29 -9.25 -3.50 -14.98
C GLU A 29 -9.73 -3.95 -13.61
N LYS A 30 -11.05 -4.11 -13.43
CA LYS A 30 -11.62 -4.67 -12.21
C LYS A 30 -11.03 -6.05 -11.87
N GLU A 31 -10.93 -6.94 -12.88
CA GLU A 31 -10.38 -8.29 -12.70
C GLU A 31 -8.87 -8.28 -12.41
N LYS A 32 -8.18 -7.20 -12.79
CA LYS A 32 -6.74 -7.02 -12.55
C LYS A 32 -6.41 -6.38 -11.19
N ILE A 33 -7.43 -5.99 -10.42
CA ILE A 33 -7.17 -5.45 -9.07
C ILE A 33 -6.51 -6.54 -8.22
N GLU A 34 -5.29 -6.27 -7.82
CA GLU A 34 -4.56 -7.12 -6.86
C GLU A 34 -5.14 -6.94 -5.46
N VAL A 35 -5.28 -8.03 -4.74
CA VAL A 35 -5.68 -8.05 -3.33
C VAL A 35 -4.63 -8.83 -2.56
N SER A 36 -3.97 -8.20 -1.62
CA SER A 36 -2.93 -8.84 -0.81
C SER A 36 -3.20 -8.69 0.68
N ASP A 37 -3.11 -9.80 1.40
CA ASP A 37 -3.08 -9.88 2.88
C ASP A 37 -1.67 -10.10 3.40
N PHE A 38 -0.68 -9.97 2.54
CA PHE A 38 0.74 -10.21 2.83
C PHE A 38 1.01 -11.58 3.46
N GLY A 39 0.13 -12.56 3.24
CA GLY A 39 0.22 -13.90 3.79
C GLY A 39 -0.13 -14.01 5.28
N LEU A 40 -0.62 -12.93 5.90
CA LEU A 40 -0.92 -12.86 7.34
C LEU A 40 -2.33 -13.31 7.70
N SER A 41 -3.19 -13.59 6.72
CA SER A 41 -4.59 -14.01 6.90
C SER A 41 -5.43 -13.01 7.71
N ASN A 42 -5.10 -11.73 7.61
CA ASN A 42 -5.79 -10.62 8.30
C ASN A 42 -6.02 -9.43 7.35
N LEU A 43 -6.66 -9.70 6.22
CA LEU A 43 -6.85 -8.73 5.13
C LEU A 43 -7.53 -7.43 5.56
N ASP A 44 -8.41 -7.46 6.56
CA ASP A 44 -9.16 -6.28 6.97
C ASP A 44 -8.30 -5.28 7.76
N GLU A 45 -7.29 -5.76 8.48
CA GLU A 45 -6.37 -4.94 9.27
C GLU A 45 -5.05 -4.68 8.54
N ILE A 46 -4.49 -5.73 7.92
CA ILE A 46 -3.19 -5.68 7.23
C ILE A 46 -3.41 -6.16 5.80
N GLY A 47 -3.27 -5.25 4.86
CA GLY A 47 -3.52 -5.59 3.46
C GLY A 47 -3.44 -4.39 2.54
N ILE A 48 -3.58 -4.67 1.25
CA ILE A 48 -3.60 -3.66 0.21
C ILE A 48 -4.46 -4.14 -0.95
N GLN A 49 -5.15 -3.21 -1.60
CA GLN A 49 -5.82 -3.41 -2.87
C GLN A 49 -5.25 -2.42 -3.86
N LEU A 50 -4.76 -2.88 -5.01
CA LEU A 50 -4.16 -1.99 -5.98
C LEU A 50 -4.46 -2.39 -7.43
N LEU A 51 -4.51 -1.39 -8.29
CA LEU A 51 -4.58 -1.55 -9.73
C LEU A 51 -3.36 -0.93 -10.37
N VAL A 52 -2.59 -1.72 -11.08
CA VAL A 52 -1.45 -1.23 -11.88
C VAL A 52 -1.96 -0.78 -13.23
N TYR A 53 -1.85 0.51 -13.55
CA TYR A 53 -2.16 1.05 -14.87
C TYR A 53 -1.05 0.79 -15.87
N VAL A 54 0.18 0.96 -15.43
CA VAL A 54 1.38 0.79 -16.23
C VAL A 54 2.56 0.42 -15.33
N ASN A 55 3.39 -0.51 -15.79
CA ASN A 55 4.70 -0.80 -15.21
C ASN A 55 5.66 -1.15 -16.35
N THR A 56 6.57 -0.23 -16.66
CA THR A 56 7.57 -0.35 -17.72
C THR A 56 8.98 -0.33 -17.13
N GLU A 57 10.00 -0.36 -17.97
CA GLU A 57 11.39 -0.20 -17.51
C GLU A 57 11.67 1.16 -16.86
N ARG A 58 10.82 2.16 -17.07
CA ARG A 58 11.09 3.54 -16.64
C ARG A 58 10.11 4.10 -15.65
N VAL A 59 8.84 3.69 -15.72
CA VAL A 59 7.74 4.29 -14.95
C VAL A 59 6.75 3.23 -14.51
N CYS A 60 6.14 3.47 -13.36
CA CYS A 60 4.97 2.76 -12.89
C CYS A 60 3.92 3.75 -12.38
N ALA A 61 2.65 3.42 -12.56
CA ALA A 61 1.55 4.14 -11.96
C ALA A 61 0.48 3.15 -11.47
N LYS A 62 -0.01 3.37 -10.26
CA LYS A 62 -1.01 2.51 -9.60
C LYS A 62 -2.06 3.37 -8.87
N GLU A 63 -3.24 2.80 -8.70
CA GLU A 63 -4.16 3.24 -7.65
C GLU A 63 -4.16 2.23 -6.52
N ILE A 64 -3.99 2.72 -5.30
CA ILE A 64 -4.02 1.96 -4.06
C ILE A 64 -5.27 2.32 -3.30
N VAL A 65 -6.04 1.34 -2.88
CA VAL A 65 -7.24 1.53 -2.07
C VAL A 65 -7.09 0.77 -0.75
N LEU A 66 -7.29 1.47 0.34
CA LEU A 66 -7.21 0.91 1.69
C LEU A 66 -8.57 0.98 2.38
N LEU A 67 -8.90 -0.07 3.12
CA LEU A 67 -10.06 -0.04 4.01
C LEU A 67 -9.84 0.94 5.16
N PRO A 68 -10.92 1.27 5.90
CA PRO A 68 -10.80 2.01 7.15
C PRO A 68 -9.75 1.38 8.08
N ASN A 69 -8.77 2.19 8.48
CA ASN A 69 -7.65 1.82 9.36
C ASN A 69 -6.73 0.69 8.86
N GLN A 70 -6.89 0.21 7.63
CA GLN A 70 -6.03 -0.83 7.05
C GLN A 70 -4.59 -0.34 6.91
N VAL A 71 -3.65 -1.24 7.17
CA VAL A 71 -2.21 -0.97 7.14
C VAL A 71 -1.54 -1.69 5.98
N CYS A 72 -0.70 -0.97 5.24
CA CYS A 72 0.36 -1.57 4.44
C CYS A 72 1.61 -1.69 5.32
N PRO A 73 2.14 -2.91 5.53
CA PRO A 73 3.21 -3.18 6.48
C PRO A 73 4.52 -2.47 6.16
N GLU A 74 5.36 -2.31 7.19
CA GLU A 74 6.67 -1.67 7.05
C GLU A 74 7.59 -2.45 6.12
N HIS A 75 8.07 -1.74 5.10
CA HIS A 75 8.94 -2.28 4.06
C HIS A 75 9.85 -1.19 3.46
N LYS A 76 10.76 -1.62 2.61
CA LYS A 76 11.54 -0.73 1.77
C LYS A 76 11.81 -1.34 0.40
N HIS A 77 11.94 -0.48 -0.58
CA HIS A 77 12.30 -0.82 -1.95
C HIS A 77 13.82 -0.76 -2.09
N VAL A 78 14.45 -1.93 -2.05
CA VAL A 78 15.92 -2.03 -1.95
C VAL A 78 16.62 -1.78 -3.28
N SER A 79 17.73 -1.05 -3.21
CA SER A 79 18.69 -0.97 -4.31
C SER A 79 19.47 -2.29 -4.43
N MET A 80 19.51 -2.86 -5.64
CA MET A 80 20.15 -4.15 -5.88
C MET A 80 20.94 -4.16 -7.18
N GLN A 81 22.08 -4.86 -7.17
CA GLN A 81 22.90 -5.11 -8.37
C GLN A 81 23.26 -3.83 -9.16
N GLY A 82 23.48 -2.71 -8.44
CA GLY A 82 23.83 -1.42 -9.06
C GLY A 82 22.63 -0.62 -9.59
N ASN A 83 21.39 -1.12 -9.47
CA ASN A 83 20.18 -0.39 -9.77
C ASN A 83 19.58 0.18 -8.47
N LEU A 84 19.14 1.42 -8.54
CA LEU A 84 18.41 2.04 -7.43
C LEU A 84 17.07 1.32 -7.20
N GLY A 85 16.66 1.23 -5.95
CA GLY A 85 15.32 0.81 -5.57
C GLY A 85 14.26 1.74 -6.16
N LYS A 86 13.00 1.36 -6.01
CA LYS A 86 11.87 2.16 -6.47
C LYS A 86 11.83 3.51 -5.72
N GLU A 87 11.79 4.61 -6.49
CA GLU A 87 11.35 5.92 -6.00
C GLU A 87 9.86 6.04 -6.29
N GLU A 88 9.07 6.40 -5.29
CA GLU A 88 7.62 6.51 -5.44
C GLU A 88 7.07 7.79 -4.81
N THR A 89 6.03 8.34 -5.44
CA THR A 89 5.29 9.47 -4.91
C THR A 89 3.84 9.07 -4.66
N PHE A 90 3.40 9.16 -3.43
CA PHE A 90 2.01 8.99 -3.04
C PHE A 90 1.27 10.33 -3.15
N ARG A 91 0.15 10.33 -3.87
CA ARG A 91 -0.80 11.43 -3.88
C ARG A 91 -2.13 10.96 -3.32
N CYS A 92 -2.55 11.53 -2.20
CA CYS A 92 -3.85 11.22 -1.61
C CYS A 92 -4.98 11.75 -2.51
N ARG A 93 -5.93 10.88 -2.85
CA ARG A 93 -7.11 11.21 -3.68
C ARG A 93 -8.37 11.31 -2.85
N LYS A 94 -8.50 10.46 -1.83
CA LYS A 94 -9.68 10.38 -0.95
C LYS A 94 -9.28 9.85 0.41
N GLY A 95 -9.97 10.29 1.47
CA GLY A 95 -9.71 9.89 2.83
C GLY A 95 -8.44 10.51 3.41
N THR A 96 -7.77 9.79 4.29
CA THR A 96 -6.52 10.23 4.92
C THR A 96 -5.52 9.09 4.92
N VAL A 97 -4.25 9.41 4.72
CA VAL A 97 -3.15 8.46 4.85
C VAL A 97 -2.19 8.95 5.92
N TYR A 98 -1.85 8.09 6.86
CA TYR A 98 -0.78 8.27 7.84
C TYR A 98 0.44 7.52 7.31
N LEU A 99 1.31 8.25 6.60
CA LEU A 99 2.57 7.72 6.08
C LEU A 99 3.65 7.88 7.14
N ASN A 100 4.30 6.80 7.52
CA ASN A 100 5.38 6.76 8.49
C ASN A 100 6.68 6.38 7.79
N ILE A 101 7.71 7.20 7.94
CA ILE A 101 9.03 7.02 7.33
C ILE A 101 10.15 7.13 8.37
N GLU A 102 11.38 6.93 7.93
CA GLU A 102 12.57 7.23 8.74
C GLU A 102 12.63 8.72 9.10
N GLY A 103 13.03 9.02 10.34
CA GLY A 103 13.15 10.39 10.84
C GLY A 103 12.89 10.50 12.33
N GLU A 104 12.81 11.72 12.82
CA GLU A 104 12.48 11.98 14.22
C GLU A 104 11.04 11.50 14.50
N ARG A 105 10.87 10.70 15.57
CA ARG A 105 9.57 10.15 15.92
C ARG A 105 8.55 11.26 16.19
N THR A 106 7.43 11.21 15.50
CA THR A 106 6.30 12.13 15.72
C THR A 106 5.71 11.89 17.13
N PRO A 107 5.61 12.94 17.96
CA PRO A 107 4.91 12.85 19.24
C PRO A 107 3.42 12.57 19.02
N ASN A 108 2.87 11.53 19.66
CA ASN A 108 1.46 11.16 19.57
C ASN A 108 0.97 10.96 18.11
N PRO A 109 1.56 10.02 17.34
CA PRO A 109 1.15 9.77 15.98
C PRO A 109 -0.32 9.35 15.94
N LYS A 110 -1.02 9.71 14.87
CA LYS A 110 -2.42 9.35 14.62
C LYS A 110 -2.57 7.90 14.17
N ALA A 111 -1.55 7.39 13.50
CA ALA A 111 -1.51 5.99 13.10
C ALA A 111 -1.53 5.09 14.34
N ASN A 112 -2.36 4.06 14.28
CA ASN A 112 -2.53 3.07 15.35
C ASN A 112 -2.66 1.67 14.74
N PRO A 113 -1.57 1.12 14.17
CA PRO A 113 -1.60 -0.14 13.45
C PRO A 113 -1.91 -1.31 14.37
N PHE A 114 -2.51 -2.35 13.80
CA PHE A 114 -2.63 -3.63 14.46
C PHE A 114 -1.22 -4.15 14.84
N GLU A 115 -1.10 -4.75 16.02
CA GLU A 115 0.20 -5.22 16.54
C GLU A 115 1.27 -4.11 16.73
N LYS A 116 0.88 -2.85 16.98
CA LYS A 116 1.83 -1.74 17.18
C LYS A 116 2.85 -1.95 18.31
N GLU A 117 2.52 -2.78 19.28
CA GLU A 117 3.39 -3.09 20.43
C GLU A 117 4.46 -4.13 20.08
N THR A 118 4.44 -4.67 18.86
CA THR A 118 5.47 -5.54 18.35
C THR A 118 6.57 -4.73 17.64
N ASN A 119 7.75 -5.30 17.47
CA ASN A 119 8.87 -4.62 16.80
C ASN A 119 8.80 -4.71 15.27
N ILE A 120 7.59 -4.76 14.69
CA ILE A 120 7.38 -4.84 13.24
C ILE A 120 7.16 -3.47 12.59
N TYR A 121 6.92 -2.41 13.38
CA TYR A 121 6.88 -1.02 12.96
C TYR A 121 7.99 -0.26 13.69
N THR A 122 9.06 0.07 13.00
CA THR A 122 10.27 0.65 13.60
C THR A 122 10.44 2.13 13.30
N VAL A 123 9.81 2.64 12.22
CA VAL A 123 9.84 4.05 11.85
C VAL A 123 8.50 4.73 12.15
N TRP A 124 8.57 5.96 12.69
CA TRP A 124 7.41 6.68 13.23
C TRP A 124 7.47 8.20 12.99
N HIS A 125 8.19 8.66 11.98
CA HIS A 125 8.06 10.03 11.49
C HIS A 125 6.80 10.09 10.64
N GLU A 126 5.68 10.53 11.23
CA GLU A 126 4.37 10.52 10.60
C GLU A 126 4.14 11.76 9.74
N ILE A 127 3.77 11.51 8.50
CA ILE A 127 3.31 12.51 7.53
C ILE A 127 1.84 12.23 7.26
N VAL A 128 0.98 13.22 7.51
CA VAL A 128 -0.47 13.08 7.25
C VAL A 128 -0.74 13.61 5.85
N LEU A 129 -1.30 12.77 4.99
CA LEU A 129 -1.70 13.14 3.64
C LEU A 129 -3.24 13.19 3.57
N ILE A 130 -3.78 14.34 3.22
CA ILE A 130 -5.20 14.55 2.89
C ILE A 130 -5.36 14.75 1.37
N PRO A 131 -6.59 14.73 0.82
CA PRO A 131 -6.81 14.87 -0.61
C PRO A 131 -6.11 16.08 -1.22
N GLY A 132 -5.23 15.81 -2.20
CA GLY A 132 -4.37 16.81 -2.85
C GLY A 132 -2.93 16.84 -2.35
N ASP A 133 -2.66 16.36 -1.15
CA ASP A 133 -1.29 16.24 -0.62
C ASP A 133 -0.55 15.09 -1.29
N GLN A 134 0.77 15.23 -1.34
CA GLN A 134 1.66 14.20 -1.86
C GLN A 134 2.99 14.18 -1.13
N HIS A 135 3.64 13.03 -1.13
CA HIS A 135 4.99 12.85 -0.58
C HIS A 135 5.77 11.87 -1.45
N THR A 136 7.06 12.17 -1.67
CA THR A 136 7.97 11.28 -2.39
C THR A 136 8.83 10.50 -1.41
N ILE A 137 8.82 9.18 -1.56
CA ILE A 137 9.64 8.22 -0.81
C ILE A 137 10.80 7.82 -1.72
N PHE A 138 12.02 8.07 -1.25
CA PHE A 138 13.24 7.75 -2.01
C PHE A 138 13.62 6.26 -1.87
N PRO A 139 14.43 5.72 -2.80
CA PRO A 139 14.93 4.35 -2.69
C PRO A 139 15.55 4.05 -1.31
N ASP A 140 15.44 2.81 -0.87
CA ASP A 140 15.97 2.28 0.40
C ASP A 140 15.36 2.89 1.68
N THR A 141 14.38 3.82 1.56
CA THR A 141 13.68 4.41 2.72
C THR A 141 12.70 3.40 3.32
N LEU A 142 12.89 3.09 4.60
CA LEU A 142 11.95 2.25 5.35
C LEU A 142 10.68 3.04 5.62
N HIS A 143 9.52 2.47 5.28
CA HIS A 143 8.24 3.14 5.43
C HIS A 143 7.08 2.14 5.59
N TRP A 144 5.98 2.64 6.13
CA TRP A 144 4.68 1.98 6.19
C TRP A 144 3.58 3.03 6.20
N PHE A 145 2.35 2.63 5.91
CA PHE A 145 1.24 3.58 5.92
C PHE A 145 -0.07 2.93 6.34
N GLN A 146 -0.91 3.74 6.94
CA GLN A 146 -2.24 3.37 7.40
C GLN A 146 -3.28 4.32 6.84
N ALA A 147 -4.42 3.80 6.40
CA ALA A 147 -5.58 4.64 6.11
C ALA A 147 -6.21 5.18 7.39
N GLY A 148 -6.79 6.35 7.28
CA GLY A 148 -7.65 6.89 8.34
C GLY A 148 -8.97 6.10 8.48
N PRO A 149 -9.86 6.52 9.40
CA PRO A 149 -11.10 5.80 9.73
C PRO A 149 -12.12 5.72 8.59
N GLU A 150 -11.94 6.47 7.51
CA GLU A 150 -12.81 6.45 6.32
C GLU A 150 -12.21 5.64 5.17
N GLY A 151 -11.06 5.01 5.39
CA GLY A 151 -10.26 4.42 4.32
C GLY A 151 -9.48 5.47 3.54
N ALA A 152 -8.79 5.05 2.48
CA ALA A 152 -8.05 5.96 1.61
C ALA A 152 -7.95 5.44 0.17
N ILE A 153 -7.81 6.39 -0.76
CA ILE A 153 -7.39 6.14 -2.14
C ILE A 153 -6.16 6.98 -2.41
N VAL A 154 -5.13 6.33 -2.92
CA VAL A 154 -3.82 6.92 -3.22
C VAL A 154 -3.43 6.60 -4.65
N THR A 155 -3.03 7.61 -5.43
CA THR A 155 -2.31 7.38 -6.67
C THR A 155 -0.81 7.28 -6.35
N GLU A 156 -0.19 6.18 -6.73
CA GLU A 156 1.27 6.00 -6.73
C GLU A 156 1.81 6.30 -8.13
N PHE A 157 2.77 7.21 -8.20
CA PHE A 157 3.64 7.44 -9.35
C PHE A 157 5.04 7.01 -8.97
N SER A 158 5.64 6.11 -9.72
CA SER A 158 6.96 5.62 -9.35
C SER A 158 7.86 5.33 -10.56
N THR A 159 9.12 5.09 -10.29
CA THR A 159 9.99 4.38 -11.20
C THR A 159 9.49 2.94 -11.35
N ARG A 160 10.15 2.10 -12.16
CA ARG A 160 9.76 0.69 -12.32
C ARG A 160 9.51 0.02 -10.96
N SER A 161 8.34 -0.60 -10.82
CA SER A 161 7.98 -1.37 -9.64
C SER A 161 8.49 -2.81 -9.75
N THR A 162 9.15 -3.24 -8.69
CA THR A 162 9.67 -4.60 -8.47
C THR A 162 9.30 -5.05 -7.05
N ASP A 163 8.03 -4.87 -6.70
CA ASP A 163 7.50 -5.08 -5.33
C ASP A 163 7.72 -6.50 -4.82
N GLU A 164 7.99 -7.47 -5.70
CA GLU A 164 8.36 -8.84 -5.33
C GLU A 164 9.71 -8.95 -4.59
N TYR A 165 10.54 -7.91 -4.68
CA TYR A 165 11.84 -7.83 -4.00
C TYR A 165 11.82 -6.92 -2.77
N ASP A 166 10.66 -6.39 -2.39
CA ASP A 166 10.52 -5.56 -1.20
C ASP A 166 10.99 -6.29 0.06
N VAL A 167 11.69 -5.55 0.91
CA VAL A 167 12.17 -6.08 2.18
C VAL A 167 11.29 -5.59 3.31
N PHE A 168 10.58 -6.53 3.93
CA PHE A 168 9.69 -6.26 5.06
C PHE A 168 10.39 -6.44 6.40
N THR A 169 10.03 -5.59 7.37
CA THR A 169 10.50 -5.73 8.76
C THR A 169 9.89 -6.98 9.41
N ASP A 170 8.61 -7.21 9.21
CA ASP A 170 7.95 -8.44 9.64
C ASP A 170 8.31 -9.62 8.74
N LYS A 171 9.07 -10.58 9.29
CA LYS A 171 9.55 -11.76 8.55
C LYS A 171 8.47 -12.80 8.26
N ARG A 172 7.26 -12.65 8.78
CA ARG A 172 6.10 -13.51 8.46
C ARG A 172 5.52 -13.19 7.08
N ILE A 173 5.79 -11.99 6.55
CA ILE A 173 5.20 -11.46 5.31
C ILE A 173 5.64 -12.25 4.08
N LYS A 174 4.64 -12.51 3.24
CA LYS A 174 4.79 -12.98 1.86
C LYS A 174 4.14 -11.97 0.94
N ARG A 175 4.96 -11.23 0.15
CA ARG A 175 4.45 -10.18 -0.75
C ARG A 175 3.47 -10.72 -1.78
N ILE A 176 3.75 -11.90 -2.33
CA ILE A 176 2.89 -12.55 -3.31
C ILE A 176 1.79 -13.32 -2.59
N THR A 177 0.55 -12.96 -2.86
CA THR A 177 -0.63 -13.60 -2.27
C THR A 177 -0.80 -15.02 -2.82
N GLU A 178 -0.86 -16.00 -1.94
CA GLU A 178 -1.23 -17.37 -2.29
C GLU A 178 -2.75 -17.48 -2.32
N VAL A 179 -3.30 -17.96 -3.44
CA VAL A 179 -4.75 -18.10 -3.66
C VAL A 179 -5.15 -19.56 -3.46
N ALA A 180 -6.22 -19.77 -2.72
CA ALA A 180 -6.90 -21.07 -2.60
C ALA A 180 -8.21 -21.05 -3.40
N ASP A 181 -8.52 -22.19 -4.02
CA ASP A 181 -9.79 -22.40 -4.78
C ASP A 181 -11.03 -22.39 -3.87
#